data_1affde3c13ac3232aef6b22e9e85d775
#
_entry.id   1affde3c13ac3232aef6b22e9e85d775
#
_cell.length_a   1.000
_cell.length_b   1.000
_cell.length_c   1.000
_cell.angle_alpha   90.00
_cell.angle_beta   90.00
_cell.angle_gamma   90.00
#
_symmetry.space_group_name_H-M   'P 1'
#
loop_
_entity.id
_entity.type
_entity.pdbx_description
1 polymer ?
#
loop_
_entity_poly.entity_id
_entity_poly.type
_entity_poly.pdbx_seq_one_letter_code
_entity_poly.pdbx_strand_id
1 'polypeptide(L)'
;MTAAGPRRVLVTGASRGLGLRAAEALADRGWSVVLGCRRVGDVGPVLARARGRGAPVSAVALDVTDPGSVAAAVAAVAELGGPLHALVNNAGVFRHEEEEFQDLRPGDALDLLLTNACGPLLVTRAFLPLLRAAGGAAVVNVTSRDADEDTFDGLFTGYRMAKAALNAMTRNLAIALRPDRIVVNAVDPGWIPTDMGGPEAPDSLDAAVAAVAGAVELAGGDRTGRLLRAQRPPGSPGRRRADGATRR
;
A
#
# COMPACT_ATOMS: atom_id res chain seq x y z
N MET A 1 17.14 -30.67 -7.77
CA MET A 1 16.06 -29.68 -7.55
C MET A 1 16.69 -28.52 -6.81
N THR A 2 17.01 -27.42 -7.49
CA THR A 2 17.48 -26.19 -6.85
C THR A 2 16.34 -25.66 -5.99
N ALA A 3 16.56 -25.48 -4.69
CA ALA A 3 15.58 -24.86 -3.80
C ALA A 3 15.17 -23.50 -4.42
N ALA A 4 13.89 -23.31 -4.67
CA ALA A 4 13.38 -22.02 -5.13
C ALA A 4 13.80 -20.97 -4.10
N GLY A 5 14.46 -19.90 -4.55
CA GLY A 5 14.86 -18.81 -3.66
C GLY A 5 13.65 -18.19 -2.94
N PRO A 6 13.87 -17.37 -1.89
CA PRO A 6 12.78 -16.77 -1.14
C PRO A 6 11.87 -15.95 -2.05
N ARG A 7 10.55 -16.03 -1.83
CA ARG A 7 9.57 -15.19 -2.54
C ARG A 7 9.89 -13.71 -2.30
N ARG A 8 9.79 -12.89 -3.34
CA ARG A 8 10.13 -11.47 -3.27
C ARG A 8 8.89 -10.59 -3.27
N VAL A 9 8.91 -9.56 -2.42
CA VAL A 9 7.88 -8.52 -2.34
C VAL A 9 8.49 -7.13 -2.43
N LEU A 10 7.86 -6.24 -3.20
CA LEU A 10 8.13 -4.80 -3.20
C LEU A 10 7.04 -4.09 -2.39
N VAL A 11 7.43 -3.24 -1.44
CA VAL A 11 6.52 -2.40 -0.66
C VAL A 11 6.81 -0.93 -0.96
N THR A 12 5.85 -0.21 -1.55
CA THR A 12 6.00 1.23 -1.83
C THR A 12 5.72 2.07 -0.58
N GLY A 13 6.39 3.23 -0.43
CA GLY A 13 6.24 4.07 0.76
C GLY A 13 6.72 3.39 2.04
N ALA A 14 7.77 2.56 1.94
CA ALA A 14 8.25 1.70 3.02
C ALA A 14 9.28 2.36 3.95
N SER A 15 9.43 3.69 3.94
CA SER A 15 10.40 4.36 4.83
C SER A 15 9.90 4.52 6.27
N ARG A 16 8.59 4.43 6.51
CA ARG A 16 7.95 4.62 7.83
C ARG A 16 6.54 4.04 7.87
N GLY A 17 5.90 4.15 9.04
CA GLY A 17 4.50 3.81 9.24
C GLY A 17 4.14 2.38 8.87
N LEU A 18 2.94 2.19 8.30
CA LEU A 18 2.43 0.88 7.92
C LEU A 18 3.34 0.15 6.92
N GLY A 19 3.84 0.86 5.90
CA GLY A 19 4.68 0.25 4.86
C GLY A 19 5.96 -0.37 5.43
N LEU A 20 6.64 0.35 6.33
CA LEU A 20 7.84 -0.18 7.00
C LEU A 20 7.50 -1.38 7.88
N ARG A 21 6.45 -1.28 8.71
CA ARG A 21 6.05 -2.36 9.63
C ARG A 21 5.60 -3.61 8.88
N ALA A 22 4.87 -3.45 7.77
CA ALA A 22 4.49 -4.57 6.89
C ALA A 22 5.71 -5.22 6.24
N ALA A 23 6.68 -4.42 5.79
CA ALA A 23 7.93 -4.91 5.23
C ALA A 23 8.74 -5.73 6.24
N GLU A 24 8.88 -5.25 7.49
CA GLU A 24 9.53 -5.99 8.58
C GLU A 24 8.81 -7.32 8.85
N ALA A 25 7.48 -7.31 8.98
CA ALA A 25 6.69 -8.51 9.23
C ALA A 25 6.77 -9.54 8.08
N LEU A 26 6.89 -9.09 6.83
CA LEU A 26 7.11 -9.97 5.67
C LEU A 26 8.52 -10.56 5.67
N ALA A 27 9.55 -9.78 6.03
CA ALA A 27 10.91 -10.29 6.18
C ALA A 27 11.00 -11.38 7.28
N ASP A 28 10.31 -11.16 8.41
CA ASP A 28 10.24 -12.15 9.51
C ASP A 28 9.52 -13.45 9.09
N ARG A 29 8.67 -13.38 8.04
CA ARG A 29 8.02 -14.55 7.40
C ARG A 29 8.84 -15.19 6.28
N GLY A 30 10.11 -14.77 6.11
CA GLY A 30 11.02 -15.34 5.11
C GLY A 30 10.88 -14.78 3.69
N TRP A 31 10.19 -13.64 3.51
CA TRP A 31 10.17 -12.96 2.22
C TRP A 31 11.46 -12.17 1.98
N SER A 32 11.93 -12.17 0.73
CA SER A 32 12.90 -11.18 0.25
C SER A 32 12.18 -9.86 0.03
N VAL A 33 12.50 -8.83 0.82
CA VAL A 33 11.75 -7.57 0.82
C VAL A 33 12.53 -6.47 0.11
N VAL A 34 11.87 -5.77 -0.80
CA VAL A 34 12.37 -4.54 -1.42
C VAL A 34 11.59 -3.35 -0.88
N LEU A 35 12.28 -2.45 -0.20
CA LEU A 35 11.72 -1.19 0.31
C LEU A 35 11.74 -0.15 -0.80
N GLY A 36 10.58 0.22 -1.34
CA GLY A 36 10.42 1.32 -2.28
C GLY A 36 10.21 2.64 -1.52
N CYS A 37 11.11 3.59 -1.62
CA CYS A 37 11.03 4.87 -0.94
C CYS A 37 11.69 5.98 -1.77
N ARG A 38 11.22 7.22 -1.61
CA ARG A 38 11.76 8.36 -2.39
C ARG A 38 13.26 8.60 -2.12
N ARG A 39 13.72 8.38 -0.90
CA ARG A 39 15.12 8.53 -0.49
C ARG A 39 15.59 7.27 0.21
N VAL A 40 16.50 6.53 -0.43
CA VAL A 40 17.03 5.27 0.11
C VAL A 40 17.79 5.49 1.44
N GLY A 41 18.39 6.67 1.64
CA GLY A 41 19.05 7.03 2.90
C GLY A 41 18.14 6.96 4.11
N ASP A 42 16.84 7.22 3.95
CA ASP A 42 15.86 7.20 5.07
C ASP A 42 15.71 5.79 5.70
N VAL A 43 16.03 4.73 4.97
CA VAL A 43 15.92 3.33 5.43
C VAL A 43 17.25 2.67 5.78
N GLY A 44 18.35 3.43 5.80
CA GLY A 44 19.68 2.92 6.16
C GLY A 44 19.72 2.12 7.49
N PRO A 45 19.16 2.64 8.59
CA PRO A 45 19.10 1.92 9.87
C PRO A 45 18.29 0.61 9.79
N VAL A 46 17.22 0.58 8.98
CA VAL A 46 16.41 -0.64 8.75
C VAL A 46 17.22 -1.69 8.03
N LEU A 47 17.90 -1.30 6.95
CA LEU A 47 18.78 -2.21 6.18
C LEU A 47 19.92 -2.77 7.03
N ALA A 48 20.51 -1.95 7.90
CA ALA A 48 21.56 -2.39 8.81
C ALA A 48 21.05 -3.47 9.80
N ARG A 49 19.87 -3.26 10.41
CA ARG A 49 19.24 -4.24 11.31
C ARG A 49 18.88 -5.54 10.58
N ALA A 50 18.33 -5.43 9.36
CA ALA A 50 17.97 -6.59 8.54
C ALA A 50 19.19 -7.45 8.21
N ARG A 51 20.31 -6.82 7.81
CA ARG A 51 21.59 -7.52 7.56
C ARG A 51 22.09 -8.25 8.79
N GLY A 52 22.02 -7.63 9.98
CA GLY A 52 22.42 -8.25 11.24
C GLY A 52 21.60 -9.49 11.61
N ARG A 53 20.40 -9.65 11.04
CA ARG A 53 19.52 -10.81 11.23
C ARG A 53 19.59 -11.82 10.07
N GLY A 54 20.38 -11.55 9.02
CA GLY A 54 20.43 -12.38 7.82
C GLY A 54 19.15 -12.29 6.96
N ALA A 55 18.29 -11.29 7.20
CA ALA A 55 17.05 -11.11 6.42
C ALA A 55 17.35 -10.48 5.05
N PRO A 56 16.83 -11.02 3.93
CA PRO A 56 17.08 -10.51 2.58
C PRO A 56 16.25 -9.26 2.32
N VAL A 57 16.68 -8.11 2.85
CA VAL A 57 16.05 -6.80 2.68
C VAL A 57 16.96 -5.88 1.86
N SER A 58 16.40 -5.28 0.81
CA SER A 58 17.03 -4.27 -0.04
C SER A 58 16.15 -3.03 -0.15
N ALA A 59 16.66 -1.96 -0.79
CA ALA A 59 15.88 -0.76 -1.01
C ALA A 59 16.14 -0.20 -2.42
N VAL A 60 15.12 0.43 -3.00
CA VAL A 60 15.18 1.15 -4.28
C VAL A 60 14.57 2.54 -4.14
N ALA A 61 15.14 3.51 -4.87
CA ALA A 61 14.51 4.81 -5.01
C ALA A 61 13.24 4.66 -5.85
N LEU A 62 12.10 5.12 -5.31
CA LEU A 62 10.81 5.02 -5.97
C LEU A 62 9.88 6.16 -5.56
N ASP A 63 9.64 7.07 -6.48
CA ASP A 63 8.52 7.99 -6.45
C ASP A 63 7.42 7.44 -7.35
N VAL A 64 6.29 7.09 -6.75
CA VAL A 64 5.16 6.46 -7.46
C VAL A 64 4.45 7.41 -8.44
N THR A 65 4.71 8.72 -8.33
CA THR A 65 4.13 9.76 -9.18
C THR A 65 5.01 10.12 -10.38
N ASP A 66 6.27 9.66 -10.40
CA ASP A 66 7.23 9.93 -11.47
C ASP A 66 7.47 8.67 -12.32
N PRO A 67 7.03 8.65 -13.59
CA PRO A 67 7.25 7.52 -14.50
C PRO A 67 8.73 7.16 -14.71
N GLY A 68 9.64 8.15 -14.68
CA GLY A 68 11.08 7.93 -14.79
C GLY A 68 11.64 7.19 -13.57
N SER A 69 11.24 7.63 -12.37
CA SER A 69 11.57 6.95 -11.11
C SER A 69 11.03 5.53 -11.06
N VAL A 70 9.78 5.33 -11.51
CA VAL A 70 9.17 4.00 -11.58
C VAL A 70 9.95 3.07 -12.53
N ALA A 71 10.33 3.55 -13.72
CA ALA A 71 11.12 2.78 -14.68
C ALA A 71 12.51 2.41 -14.13
N ALA A 72 13.19 3.35 -13.47
CA ALA A 72 14.47 3.10 -12.82
C ALA A 72 14.35 2.06 -11.69
N ALA A 73 13.27 2.13 -10.89
CA ALA A 73 13.00 1.14 -9.84
C ALA A 73 12.75 -0.27 -10.41
N VAL A 74 12.06 -0.41 -11.55
CA VAL A 74 11.88 -1.70 -12.24
C VAL A 74 13.23 -2.29 -12.63
N ALA A 75 14.12 -1.50 -13.23
CA ALA A 75 15.46 -1.94 -13.62
C ALA A 75 16.26 -2.39 -12.38
N ALA A 76 16.29 -1.59 -11.32
CA ALA A 76 17.00 -1.92 -10.09
C ALA A 76 16.47 -3.20 -9.41
N VAL A 77 15.15 -3.43 -9.43
CA VAL A 77 14.57 -4.67 -8.88
C VAL A 77 14.89 -5.88 -9.78
N ALA A 78 14.92 -5.69 -11.09
CA ALA A 78 15.30 -6.75 -12.04
C ALA A 78 16.75 -7.19 -11.86
N GLU A 79 17.68 -6.26 -11.56
CA GLU A 79 19.09 -6.55 -11.26
C GLU A 79 19.27 -7.42 -10.02
N LEU A 80 18.33 -7.41 -9.06
CA LEU A 80 18.35 -8.34 -7.92
C LEU A 80 18.13 -9.81 -8.34
N GLY A 81 17.79 -10.05 -9.63
CA GLY A 81 17.51 -11.36 -10.20
C GLY A 81 16.19 -11.98 -9.73
N GLY A 82 15.58 -12.80 -10.60
CA GLY A 82 14.35 -13.54 -10.31
C GLY A 82 13.07 -12.69 -10.33
N PRO A 83 11.91 -13.32 -10.14
CA PRO A 83 10.60 -12.70 -10.27
C PRO A 83 10.19 -11.86 -9.06
N LEU A 84 9.13 -11.08 -9.21
CA LEU A 84 8.43 -10.39 -8.12
C LEU A 84 7.12 -11.14 -7.81
N HIS A 85 7.03 -11.70 -6.61
CA HIS A 85 5.87 -12.51 -6.20
C HIS A 85 4.75 -11.68 -5.57
N ALA A 86 5.09 -10.47 -5.06
CA ALA A 86 4.09 -9.55 -4.54
C ALA A 86 4.51 -8.09 -4.70
N LEU A 87 3.50 -7.23 -4.88
CA LEU A 87 3.61 -5.78 -4.87
C LEU A 87 2.61 -5.22 -3.86
N VAL A 88 3.09 -4.44 -2.89
CA VAL A 88 2.25 -3.69 -1.94
C VAL A 88 2.30 -2.21 -2.31
N ASN A 89 1.23 -1.71 -2.90
CA ASN A 89 1.01 -0.29 -3.16
C ASN A 89 0.52 0.37 -1.86
N ASN A 90 1.47 0.77 -1.01
CA ASN A 90 1.20 1.41 0.26
C ASN A 90 1.50 2.92 0.24
N ALA A 91 2.37 3.40 -0.66
CA ALA A 91 2.62 4.83 -0.79
C ALA A 91 1.32 5.61 -0.94
N GLY A 92 1.15 6.63 -0.11
CA GLY A 92 -0.05 7.46 -0.10
C GLY A 92 0.16 8.76 0.65
N VAL A 93 -0.72 9.71 0.40
CA VAL A 93 -0.76 11.01 1.06
C VAL A 93 -2.17 11.30 1.56
N PHE A 94 -2.25 12.09 2.61
CA PHE A 94 -3.46 12.60 3.22
C PHE A 94 -3.20 14.05 3.62
N ARG A 95 -4.20 14.91 3.48
CA ARG A 95 -4.09 16.33 3.81
C ARG A 95 -5.13 16.68 4.87
N HIS A 96 -4.64 16.98 6.06
CA HIS A 96 -5.51 17.34 7.19
C HIS A 96 -6.16 18.72 7.01
N GLU A 97 -5.52 19.62 6.26
CA GLU A 97 -5.97 20.98 6.02
C GLU A 97 -7.16 21.06 5.07
N GLU A 98 -7.55 19.94 4.43
CA GLU A 98 -8.63 19.83 3.45
C GLU A 98 -9.80 19.04 4.00
N GLU A 99 -10.11 19.24 5.26
CA GLU A 99 -11.21 18.52 5.91
C GLU A 99 -12.55 18.87 5.27
N GLU A 100 -12.84 20.16 5.06
CA GLU A 100 -14.08 20.62 4.44
C GLU A 100 -13.89 20.85 2.92
N PHE A 101 -14.97 20.66 2.15
CA PHE A 101 -14.92 20.77 0.69
C PHE A 101 -14.42 22.15 0.21
N GLN A 102 -14.77 23.23 0.90
CA GLN A 102 -14.35 24.58 0.55
C GLN A 102 -12.86 24.83 0.72
N ASP A 103 -12.18 24.02 1.55
CA ASP A 103 -10.75 24.15 1.81
C ASP A 103 -9.92 23.34 0.80
N LEU A 104 -10.58 22.47 0.02
CA LEU A 104 -9.94 21.64 -1.00
C LEU A 104 -9.47 22.49 -2.18
N ARG A 105 -8.17 22.66 -2.34
CA ARG A 105 -7.58 23.32 -3.50
C ARG A 105 -7.51 22.35 -4.69
N PRO A 106 -7.79 22.80 -5.94
CA PRO A 106 -7.75 21.93 -7.12
C PRO A 106 -6.42 21.18 -7.31
N GLY A 107 -5.28 21.82 -7.00
CA GLY A 107 -3.95 21.19 -7.06
C GLY A 107 -3.80 20.04 -6.07
N ASP A 108 -4.32 20.19 -4.87
CA ASP A 108 -4.24 19.17 -3.82
C ASP A 108 -5.13 17.96 -4.15
N ALA A 109 -6.30 18.18 -4.77
CA ALA A 109 -7.14 17.09 -5.28
C ALA A 109 -6.42 16.26 -6.35
N LEU A 110 -5.70 16.93 -7.27
CA LEU A 110 -4.90 16.25 -8.29
C LEU A 110 -3.73 15.48 -7.67
N ASP A 111 -3.03 16.04 -6.70
CA ASP A 111 -1.93 15.37 -5.99
C ASP A 111 -2.42 14.13 -5.23
N LEU A 112 -3.60 14.23 -4.59
CA LEU A 112 -4.23 13.10 -3.91
C LEU A 112 -4.58 11.97 -4.89
N LEU A 113 -5.19 12.30 -6.04
CA LEU A 113 -5.48 11.33 -7.10
C LEU A 113 -4.20 10.74 -7.69
N LEU A 114 -3.22 11.58 -8.00
CA LEU A 114 -1.96 11.14 -8.59
C LEU A 114 -1.24 10.15 -7.68
N THR A 115 -1.10 10.47 -6.40
CA THR A 115 -0.37 9.62 -5.46
C THR A 115 -1.17 8.37 -5.05
N ASN A 116 -2.46 8.54 -4.68
CA ASN A 116 -3.22 7.46 -4.06
C ASN A 116 -3.93 6.52 -5.04
N ALA A 117 -4.10 6.92 -6.31
CA ALA A 117 -4.79 6.12 -7.33
C ALA A 117 -3.92 5.88 -8.57
N CYS A 118 -3.43 6.94 -9.23
CA CYS A 118 -2.62 6.81 -10.44
C CYS A 118 -1.26 6.16 -10.17
N GLY A 119 -0.59 6.51 -9.06
CA GLY A 119 0.69 5.92 -8.66
C GLY A 119 0.63 4.40 -8.55
N PRO A 120 -0.30 3.80 -7.79
CA PRO A 120 -0.53 2.35 -7.76
C PRO A 120 -0.74 1.73 -9.15
N LEU A 121 -1.46 2.40 -10.05
CA LEU A 121 -1.65 1.94 -11.42
C LEU A 121 -0.35 1.94 -12.21
N LEU A 122 0.41 3.04 -12.16
CA LEU A 122 1.69 3.19 -12.87
C LEU A 122 2.70 2.14 -12.39
N VAL A 123 2.85 1.98 -11.07
CA VAL A 123 3.76 0.99 -10.48
C VAL A 123 3.33 -0.43 -10.85
N THR A 124 2.04 -0.78 -10.70
CA THR A 124 1.55 -2.12 -11.04
C THR A 124 1.81 -2.44 -12.51
N ARG A 125 1.52 -1.49 -13.43
CA ARG A 125 1.76 -1.65 -14.87
C ARG A 125 3.24 -1.85 -15.18
N ALA A 126 4.11 -1.04 -14.57
CA ALA A 126 5.55 -1.10 -14.84
C ALA A 126 6.18 -2.41 -14.33
N PHE A 127 5.76 -2.89 -13.16
CA PHE A 127 6.25 -4.14 -12.58
C PHE A 127 5.56 -5.40 -13.12
N LEU A 128 4.57 -5.28 -14.01
CA LEU A 128 3.80 -6.42 -14.54
C LEU A 128 4.68 -7.52 -15.16
N PRO A 129 5.75 -7.24 -15.93
CA PRO A 129 6.61 -8.32 -16.44
C PRO A 129 7.25 -9.17 -15.33
N LEU A 130 7.72 -8.55 -14.24
CA LEU A 130 8.31 -9.26 -13.11
C LEU A 130 7.26 -10.03 -12.29
N LEU A 131 6.03 -9.51 -12.18
CA LEU A 131 4.90 -10.20 -11.55
C LEU A 131 4.46 -11.42 -12.36
N ARG A 132 4.39 -11.31 -13.69
CA ARG A 132 4.08 -12.44 -14.60
C ARG A 132 5.11 -13.54 -14.52
N ALA A 133 6.39 -13.19 -14.43
CA ALA A 133 7.50 -14.14 -14.33
C ALA A 133 7.43 -15.01 -13.06
N ALA A 134 6.65 -14.62 -12.04
CA ALA A 134 6.46 -15.42 -10.83
C ALA A 134 5.54 -16.64 -11.03
N GLY A 135 4.76 -16.69 -12.12
CA GLY A 135 3.80 -17.77 -12.36
C GLY A 135 2.62 -17.82 -11.38
N GLY A 136 2.49 -16.78 -10.56
CA GLY A 136 1.45 -16.56 -9.56
C GLY A 136 1.90 -15.49 -8.57
N ALA A 137 1.22 -14.33 -8.56
CA ALA A 137 1.62 -13.17 -7.76
C ALA A 137 0.45 -12.50 -7.06
N ALA A 138 0.75 -11.56 -6.15
CA ALA A 138 -0.24 -10.72 -5.49
C ALA A 138 0.07 -9.23 -5.71
N VAL A 139 -0.97 -8.44 -5.99
CA VAL A 139 -0.96 -6.98 -5.88
C VAL A 139 -1.89 -6.58 -4.74
N VAL A 140 -1.36 -5.87 -3.76
CA VAL A 140 -2.08 -5.40 -2.58
C VAL A 140 -2.12 -3.89 -2.60
N ASN A 141 -3.32 -3.31 -2.71
CA ASN A 141 -3.52 -1.87 -2.69
C ASN A 141 -4.00 -1.43 -1.31
N VAL A 142 -3.23 -0.61 -0.61
CA VAL A 142 -3.64 -0.07 0.69
C VAL A 142 -4.65 1.05 0.46
N THR A 143 -5.91 0.75 0.76
CA THR A 143 -7.05 1.65 0.62
C THR A 143 -7.43 2.30 1.96
N SER A 144 -8.67 2.70 2.11
CA SER A 144 -9.25 3.23 3.32
C SER A 144 -10.74 2.92 3.37
N ARG A 145 -11.28 2.83 4.57
CA ARG A 145 -12.72 2.83 4.81
C ARG A 145 -13.41 4.11 4.28
N ASP A 146 -12.66 5.21 4.20
CA ASP A 146 -13.13 6.47 3.64
C ASP A 146 -13.50 6.39 2.15
N ALA A 147 -13.19 5.27 1.48
CA ALA A 147 -13.64 4.95 0.12
C ALA A 147 -15.02 4.29 0.07
N ASP A 148 -15.60 3.88 1.20
CA ASP A 148 -16.90 3.22 1.25
C ASP A 148 -18.01 4.31 1.25
N GLU A 149 -18.97 4.22 0.34
CA GLU A 149 -20.05 5.19 0.18
C GLU A 149 -20.87 5.37 1.46
N ASP A 150 -21.06 4.29 2.22
CA ASP A 150 -21.78 4.30 3.52
C ASP A 150 -21.10 5.13 4.62
N THR A 151 -19.83 5.54 4.39
CA THR A 151 -19.05 6.33 5.35
C THR A 151 -18.92 7.81 4.96
N PHE A 152 -19.54 8.23 3.86
CA PHE A 152 -19.45 9.61 3.40
C PHE A 152 -20.20 10.56 4.35
N ASP A 153 -19.47 11.58 4.80
CA ASP A 153 -19.91 12.57 5.77
C ASP A 153 -19.70 14.03 5.30
N GLY A 154 -19.25 14.18 4.03
CA GLY A 154 -18.95 15.49 3.42
C GLY A 154 -17.53 15.98 3.66
N LEU A 155 -16.71 15.23 4.40
CA LEU A 155 -15.32 15.60 4.72
C LEU A 155 -14.32 14.87 3.82
N PHE A 156 -13.11 15.43 3.68
CA PHE A 156 -11.97 14.83 2.96
C PHE A 156 -12.28 14.38 1.53
N THR A 157 -13.05 15.18 0.79
CA THR A 157 -13.57 14.82 -0.53
C THR A 157 -12.48 14.33 -1.49
N GLY A 158 -11.33 15.02 -1.57
CA GLY A 158 -10.23 14.65 -2.45
C GLY A 158 -9.63 13.28 -2.10
N TYR A 159 -9.41 13.01 -0.83
CA TYR A 159 -8.88 11.73 -0.35
C TYR A 159 -9.86 10.57 -0.60
N ARG A 160 -11.15 10.77 -0.26
CA ARG A 160 -12.21 9.77 -0.48
C ARG A 160 -12.36 9.41 -1.95
N MET A 161 -12.37 10.43 -2.83
CA MET A 161 -12.39 10.24 -4.28
C MET A 161 -11.19 9.41 -4.76
N ALA A 162 -9.98 9.72 -4.30
CA ALA A 162 -8.79 8.98 -4.69
C ALA A 162 -8.82 7.52 -4.22
N LYS A 163 -9.27 7.25 -2.99
CA LYS A 163 -9.37 5.89 -2.46
C LYS A 163 -10.52 5.09 -3.09
N ALA A 164 -11.63 5.73 -3.46
CA ALA A 164 -12.70 5.11 -4.25
C ALA A 164 -12.21 4.73 -5.65
N ALA A 165 -11.44 5.62 -6.31
CA ALA A 165 -10.80 5.31 -7.59
C ALA A 165 -9.84 4.12 -7.48
N LEU A 166 -9.04 4.03 -6.41
CA LEU A 166 -8.17 2.89 -6.12
C LEU A 166 -8.95 1.58 -5.96
N ASN A 167 -10.11 1.60 -5.28
CA ASN A 167 -10.97 0.43 -5.13
C ASN A 167 -11.57 -0.03 -6.47
N ALA A 168 -12.02 0.91 -7.31
CA ALA A 168 -12.51 0.61 -8.66
C ALA A 168 -11.40 0.00 -9.54
N MET A 169 -10.20 0.60 -9.52
CA MET A 169 -9.02 0.07 -10.20
C MET A 169 -8.68 -1.35 -9.73
N THR A 170 -8.69 -1.60 -8.41
CA THR A 170 -8.40 -2.93 -7.82
C THR A 170 -9.33 -4.00 -8.40
N ARG A 171 -10.64 -3.74 -8.46
CA ARG A 171 -11.61 -4.69 -9.01
C ARG A 171 -11.40 -4.93 -10.50
N ASN A 172 -11.11 -3.86 -11.26
CA ASN A 172 -10.88 -3.98 -12.70
C ASN A 172 -9.60 -4.76 -13.00
N LEU A 173 -8.49 -4.47 -12.31
CA LEU A 173 -7.23 -5.21 -12.46
C LEU A 173 -7.35 -6.66 -12.01
N ALA A 174 -8.16 -6.97 -11.00
CA ALA A 174 -8.41 -8.34 -10.56
C ALA A 174 -9.02 -9.22 -11.67
N ILE A 175 -9.84 -8.61 -12.55
CA ILE A 175 -10.41 -9.30 -13.73
C ILE A 175 -9.35 -9.40 -14.82
N ALA A 176 -8.68 -8.29 -15.14
CA ALA A 176 -7.73 -8.18 -16.26
C ALA A 176 -6.49 -9.08 -16.06
N LEU A 177 -6.02 -9.26 -14.82
CA LEU A 177 -4.80 -10.00 -14.51
C LEU A 177 -5.06 -11.46 -14.04
N ARG A 178 -6.31 -11.90 -14.03
CA ARG A 178 -6.66 -13.29 -13.70
C ARG A 178 -5.98 -14.32 -14.61
N PRO A 179 -5.88 -14.12 -15.95
CA PRO A 179 -5.18 -15.06 -16.83
C PRO A 179 -3.70 -15.22 -16.49
N ASP A 180 -3.08 -14.20 -15.92
CA ASP A 180 -1.68 -14.20 -15.47
C ASP A 180 -1.49 -14.83 -14.08
N ARG A 181 -2.56 -15.32 -13.43
CA ARG A 181 -2.58 -15.81 -12.05
C ARG A 181 -2.10 -14.77 -11.04
N ILE A 182 -2.37 -13.50 -11.31
CA ILE A 182 -2.07 -12.39 -10.41
C ILE A 182 -3.36 -12.01 -9.69
N VAL A 183 -3.38 -12.18 -8.38
CA VAL A 183 -4.49 -11.72 -7.54
C VAL A 183 -4.29 -10.24 -7.18
N VAL A 184 -5.36 -9.45 -7.27
CA VAL A 184 -5.33 -8.03 -6.93
C VAL A 184 -6.40 -7.75 -5.89
N ASN A 185 -5.98 -7.32 -4.70
CA ASN A 185 -6.89 -7.04 -3.59
C ASN A 185 -6.60 -5.67 -2.97
N ALA A 186 -7.61 -5.06 -2.37
CA ALA A 186 -7.46 -3.87 -1.55
C ALA A 186 -7.47 -4.26 -0.06
N VAL A 187 -6.68 -3.55 0.75
CA VAL A 187 -6.65 -3.70 2.21
C VAL A 187 -6.98 -2.35 2.85
N ASP A 188 -8.05 -2.32 3.62
CA ASP A 188 -8.36 -1.23 4.54
C ASP A 188 -7.64 -1.49 5.88
N PRO A 189 -6.63 -0.70 6.23
CA PRO A 189 -5.86 -0.88 7.46
C PRO A 189 -6.57 -0.37 8.70
N GLY A 190 -7.69 0.36 8.54
CA GLY A 190 -8.32 1.13 9.60
C GLY A 190 -7.64 2.49 9.82
N TRP A 191 -8.05 3.19 10.90
CA TRP A 191 -7.42 4.44 11.33
C TRP A 191 -6.37 4.12 12.40
N ILE A 192 -5.11 4.03 11.96
CA ILE A 192 -3.98 3.50 12.72
C ILE A 192 -3.01 4.60 13.17
N PRO A 193 -2.32 4.45 14.35
CA PRO A 193 -1.38 5.43 14.88
C PRO A 193 -0.08 5.44 14.08
N THR A 194 -0.03 6.32 13.09
CA THR A 194 1.11 6.62 12.23
C THR A 194 1.20 8.13 12.05
N ASP A 195 2.26 8.64 11.41
CA ASP A 195 2.35 10.08 11.12
C ASP A 195 1.14 10.60 10.33
N MET A 196 0.52 9.76 9.51
CA MET A 196 -0.69 10.10 8.75
C MET A 196 -1.96 10.05 9.61
N GLY A 197 -2.08 9.07 10.50
CA GLY A 197 -3.28 8.87 11.30
C GLY A 197 -3.31 9.66 12.60
N GLY A 198 -2.15 10.12 13.07
CA GLY A 198 -1.99 10.79 14.35
C GLY A 198 -2.00 9.82 15.55
N PRO A 199 -1.63 10.32 16.75
CA PRO A 199 -1.52 9.49 17.96
C PRO A 199 -2.87 9.01 18.50
N GLU A 200 -3.95 9.72 18.20
CA GLU A 200 -5.31 9.42 18.68
C GLU A 200 -6.01 8.33 17.85
N ALA A 201 -5.33 7.76 16.85
CA ALA A 201 -5.89 6.72 15.99
C ALA A 201 -6.20 5.45 16.81
N PRO A 202 -7.46 4.95 16.78
CA PRO A 202 -7.91 3.92 17.71
C PRO A 202 -7.61 2.49 17.25
N ASP A 203 -7.26 2.30 15.97
CA ASP A 203 -7.13 0.96 15.41
C ASP A 203 -5.70 0.43 15.60
N SER A 204 -5.54 -0.88 15.66
CA SER A 204 -4.26 -1.54 15.89
C SER A 204 -3.37 -1.52 14.65
N LEU A 205 -2.16 -0.98 14.77
CA LEU A 205 -1.14 -1.07 13.73
C LEU A 205 -0.76 -2.53 13.43
N ASP A 206 -0.67 -3.39 14.45
CA ASP A 206 -0.33 -4.80 14.26
C ASP A 206 -1.43 -5.56 13.51
N ALA A 207 -2.71 -5.24 13.76
CA ALA A 207 -3.83 -5.80 12.98
C ALA A 207 -3.79 -5.35 11.51
N ALA A 208 -3.43 -4.08 11.25
CA ALA A 208 -3.24 -3.56 9.89
C ALA A 208 -2.07 -4.26 9.17
N VAL A 209 -0.95 -4.43 9.86
CA VAL A 209 0.23 -5.18 9.35
C VAL A 209 -0.15 -6.63 9.02
N ALA A 210 -0.88 -7.30 9.91
CA ALA A 210 -1.34 -8.67 9.68
C ALA A 210 -2.27 -8.78 8.46
N ALA A 211 -3.16 -7.80 8.25
CA ALA A 211 -4.05 -7.77 7.09
C ALA A 211 -3.27 -7.59 5.77
N VAL A 212 -2.30 -6.68 5.73
CA VAL A 212 -1.44 -6.49 4.55
C VAL A 212 -0.63 -7.75 4.25
N ALA A 213 0.03 -8.32 5.26
CA ALA A 213 0.83 -9.53 5.09
C ALA A 213 -0.05 -10.74 4.69
N GLY A 214 -1.25 -10.88 5.26
CA GLY A 214 -2.21 -11.92 4.86
C GLY A 214 -2.68 -11.77 3.42
N ALA A 215 -2.85 -10.53 2.92
CA ALA A 215 -3.19 -10.28 1.52
C ALA A 215 -2.05 -10.67 0.57
N VAL A 216 -0.79 -10.44 0.95
CA VAL A 216 0.40 -10.87 0.20
C VAL A 216 0.46 -12.39 0.07
N GLU A 217 0.08 -13.13 1.13
CA GLU A 217 0.09 -14.61 1.13
C GLU A 217 -0.97 -15.23 0.20
N LEU A 218 -1.90 -14.44 -0.35
CA LEU A 218 -2.86 -14.91 -1.36
C LEU A 218 -2.26 -15.07 -2.76
N ALA A 219 -0.97 -14.77 -2.94
CA ALA A 219 -0.27 -14.85 -4.23
C ALA A 219 -0.50 -16.19 -4.93
N GLY A 220 -0.91 -16.13 -6.22
CA GLY A 220 -1.19 -17.30 -7.05
C GLY A 220 -2.48 -18.05 -6.72
N GLY A 221 -3.26 -17.60 -5.73
CA GLY A 221 -4.58 -18.16 -5.38
C GLY A 221 -5.71 -17.67 -6.28
N ASP A 222 -6.95 -17.88 -5.83
CA ASP A 222 -8.18 -17.53 -6.55
C ASP A 222 -8.94 -16.33 -5.92
N ARG A 223 -8.57 -15.93 -4.68
CA ARG A 223 -9.22 -14.84 -3.94
C ARG A 223 -8.72 -13.48 -4.44
N THR A 224 -9.39 -12.95 -5.44
CA THR A 224 -9.06 -11.67 -6.11
C THR A 224 -10.25 -10.71 -6.14
N GLY A 225 -10.00 -9.41 -6.29
CA GLY A 225 -11.01 -8.35 -6.36
C GLY A 225 -11.70 -8.05 -5.02
N ARG A 226 -11.09 -8.43 -3.91
CA ARG A 226 -11.66 -8.28 -2.57
C ARG A 226 -11.17 -7.00 -1.90
N LEU A 227 -12.06 -6.43 -1.09
CA LEU A 227 -11.72 -5.46 -0.05
C LEU A 227 -11.56 -6.25 1.26
N LEU A 228 -10.33 -6.36 1.72
CA LEU A 228 -9.96 -6.99 2.98
C LEU A 228 -9.85 -5.90 4.04
N ARG A 229 -10.25 -6.19 5.27
CA ARG A 229 -10.20 -5.22 6.37
C ARG A 229 -9.36 -5.75 7.52
N ALA A 230 -8.56 -4.90 8.12
CA ALA A 230 -7.91 -5.20 9.38
C ALA A 230 -8.96 -5.46 10.46
N GLN A 231 -8.68 -6.42 11.33
CA GLN A 231 -9.56 -6.68 12.48
C GLN A 231 -9.53 -5.47 13.42
N ARG A 232 -10.72 -4.98 13.78
CA ARG A 232 -10.86 -3.87 14.72
C ARG A 232 -11.26 -4.40 16.09
N PRO A 233 -10.76 -3.80 17.17
CA PRO A 233 -11.27 -4.09 18.49
C PRO A 233 -12.80 -3.86 18.56
N PRO A 234 -13.56 -4.69 19.29
CA PRO A 234 -14.97 -4.44 19.50
C PRO A 234 -15.19 -3.03 20.09
N GLY A 235 -16.09 -2.27 19.47
CA GLY A 235 -16.42 -0.92 19.96
C GLY A 235 -15.49 0.20 19.48
N SER A 236 -14.51 -0.06 18.60
CA SER A 236 -13.68 1.02 18.00
C SER A 236 -14.59 2.05 17.32
N PRO A 237 -14.54 3.35 17.72
CA PRO A 237 -15.32 4.38 17.08
C PRO A 237 -14.89 4.50 15.61
N GLY A 238 -15.88 4.68 14.71
CA GLY A 238 -15.58 5.25 13.40
C GLY A 238 -14.94 6.63 13.59
N ARG A 239 -14.29 7.20 12.59
CA ARG A 239 -13.95 8.63 12.60
C ARG A 239 -15.24 9.38 12.90
N ARG A 240 -15.40 9.87 14.14
CA ARG A 240 -16.50 10.77 14.51
C ARG A 240 -16.12 12.16 14.01
N ARG A 241 -17.14 12.94 13.59
CA ARG A 241 -17.01 14.39 13.58
C ARG A 241 -16.45 14.81 14.93
N ALA A 242 -15.45 15.71 14.93
CA ALA A 242 -15.17 16.47 16.13
C ALA A 242 -16.48 17.14 16.52
N ASP A 243 -17.10 16.64 17.59
CA ASP A 243 -18.36 17.17 18.11
C ASP A 243 -18.17 18.65 18.45
N GLY A 244 -18.95 19.52 17.82
CA GLY A 244 -19.15 20.85 18.34
C GLY A 244 -18.96 22.00 17.38
N ALA A 245 -19.77 22.07 16.32
CA ALA A 245 -20.26 23.36 15.83
C ALA A 245 -21.61 23.19 15.17
N THR A 246 -22.65 23.16 15.97
CA THR A 246 -23.98 23.62 15.55
C THR A 246 -23.82 25.07 15.16
N ARG A 247 -23.56 25.35 13.88
CA ARG A 247 -23.77 26.71 13.35
C ARG A 247 -25.21 26.80 12.87
N ARG A 248 -25.95 27.64 13.59
CA ARG A 248 -27.28 28.14 13.18
C ARG A 248 -27.11 29.04 11.97
#